data_9040741f25c8818b571da4edc7e1deb2
#
_entry.id   9040741f25c8818b571da4edc7e1deb2
#
_cell.length_a   1.000
_cell.length_b   1.000
_cell.length_c   1.000
_cell.angle_alpha   90.00
_cell.angle_beta   90.00
_cell.angle_gamma   90.00
#
_symmetry.space_group_name_H-M   'P 1'
#
loop_
_entity.id
_entity.type
_entity.pdbx_description
1 polymer ?
#
loop_
_entity_poly.entity_id
_entity_poly.type
_entity_poly.pdbx_seq_one_letter_code
_entity_poly.pdbx_strand_id
1 'polypeptide(L)'
;MTYDEAVAQAQTNKPNLILLTLDYAQILLPYEDGLKLFECLKNAEALESSYNTEHTKIKNFDGSNVKISVFSYKQYQDIKVAQLMGISYKELLEGKNV
;
A
#
# COMPACT_ATOMS: atom_id res chain seq x y z
N MET A 1 -6.47 10.19 22.78
CA MET A 1 -5.54 9.06 22.93
C MET A 1 -4.12 9.58 23.03
N THR A 2 -3.36 9.08 23.99
CA THR A 2 -1.98 9.49 24.17
C THR A 2 -1.08 8.79 23.15
N TYR A 3 0.13 9.31 23.00
CA TYR A 3 1.12 8.70 22.09
C TYR A 3 1.39 7.24 22.46
N ASP A 4 1.59 6.96 23.75
CA ASP A 4 1.89 5.59 24.19
C ASP A 4 0.74 4.63 23.93
N GLU A 5 -0.50 5.07 24.15
CA GLU A 5 -1.67 4.26 23.84
C GLU A 5 -1.78 4.01 22.34
N ALA A 6 -1.52 5.03 21.53
CA ALA A 6 -1.58 4.91 20.08
C ALA A 6 -0.50 3.94 19.56
N VAL A 7 0.71 4.02 20.10
CA VAL A 7 1.79 3.11 19.73
C VAL A 7 1.41 1.66 20.07
N ALA A 8 0.84 1.43 21.26
CA ALA A 8 0.43 0.10 21.65
C ALA A 8 -0.63 -0.49 20.72
N GLN A 9 -1.59 0.33 20.31
CA GLN A 9 -2.64 -0.12 19.40
C GLN A 9 -2.15 -0.32 17.96
N ALA A 10 -1.14 0.44 17.56
CA ALA A 10 -0.63 0.37 16.20
C ALA A 10 0.35 -0.78 15.97
N GLN A 11 0.75 -1.49 17.02
CA GLN A 11 1.69 -2.60 16.88
C GLN A 11 1.10 -3.74 16.06
N THR A 12 1.91 -4.29 15.17
CA THR A 12 1.55 -5.47 14.41
C THR A 12 2.73 -6.45 14.48
N ASN A 13 2.46 -7.72 14.20
CA ASN A 13 3.51 -8.75 14.20
C ASN A 13 4.23 -8.87 12.85
N LYS A 14 3.92 -8.01 11.89
CA LYS A 14 4.49 -8.11 10.54
C LYS A 14 5.54 -7.05 10.36
N PRO A 15 6.81 -7.43 10.16
CA PRO A 15 7.91 -6.47 10.10
C PRO A 15 7.91 -5.61 8.85
N ASN A 16 7.35 -6.10 7.73
CA ASN A 16 7.32 -5.38 6.48
C ASN A 16 5.99 -5.57 5.77
N LEU A 17 5.67 -4.61 4.93
CA LEU A 17 4.47 -4.64 4.11
C LEU A 17 4.87 -4.45 2.65
N ILE A 18 4.01 -4.88 1.76
CA ILE A 18 4.14 -4.61 0.34
C ILE A 18 3.19 -3.47 -0.01
N LEU A 19 3.71 -2.44 -0.65
CA LEU A 19 2.91 -1.36 -1.20
C LEU A 19 2.64 -1.67 -2.67
N LEU A 20 1.38 -1.87 -2.99
CA LEU A 20 0.93 -2.08 -4.36
C LEU A 20 0.31 -0.79 -4.85
N THR A 21 0.87 -0.22 -5.91
CA THR A 21 0.34 1.00 -6.52
C THR A 21 -0.31 0.65 -7.85
N LEU A 22 -1.59 0.92 -7.95
CA LEU A 22 -2.40 0.76 -9.16
C LEU A 22 -2.88 2.15 -9.54
N ASP A 23 -2.55 2.65 -10.70
CA ASP A 23 -2.96 3.98 -11.18
C ASP A 23 -3.22 5.01 -10.05
N TYR A 24 -4.42 5.02 -9.47
CA TYR A 24 -4.83 5.99 -8.46
C TYR A 24 -4.97 5.40 -7.07
N ALA A 25 -4.76 4.10 -6.90
CA ALA A 25 -4.92 3.43 -5.62
C ALA A 25 -3.60 2.92 -5.09
N GLN A 26 -3.42 3.06 -3.78
CA GLN A 26 -2.27 2.50 -3.09
C GLN A 26 -2.79 1.54 -2.03
N ILE A 27 -2.33 0.30 -2.07
CA ILE A 27 -2.82 -0.76 -1.20
C ILE A 27 -1.63 -1.34 -0.44
N LEU A 28 -1.79 -1.48 0.87
CA LEU A 28 -0.79 -2.13 1.72
C LEU A 28 -1.23 -3.55 2.00
N LEU A 29 -0.32 -4.50 1.79
CA LEU A 29 -0.56 -5.91 1.99
C LEU A 29 0.51 -6.49 2.91
N PRO A 30 0.17 -7.50 3.73
CA PRO A 30 1.21 -8.27 4.40
C PRO A 30 2.22 -8.80 3.40
N TYR A 31 3.48 -8.88 3.81
CA TYR A 31 4.57 -9.24 2.90
C TYR A 31 4.28 -10.54 2.14
N GLU A 32 3.84 -11.57 2.85
CA GLU A 32 3.54 -12.86 2.23
C GLU A 32 2.41 -12.78 1.20
N ASP A 33 1.37 -12.00 1.51
CA ASP A 33 0.25 -11.83 0.59
C ASP A 33 0.68 -11.06 -0.65
N GLY A 34 1.55 -10.07 -0.48
CA GLY A 34 2.11 -9.33 -1.60
C GLY A 34 2.90 -10.21 -2.54
N LEU A 35 3.69 -11.14 -1.99
CA LEU A 35 4.44 -12.10 -2.81
C LEU A 35 3.51 -13.03 -3.59
N LYS A 36 2.44 -13.50 -2.97
CA LYS A 36 1.45 -14.34 -3.65
C LYS A 36 0.78 -13.58 -4.80
N LEU A 37 0.43 -12.33 -4.56
CA LEU A 37 -0.15 -11.50 -5.61
C LEU A 37 0.82 -11.33 -6.77
N PHE A 38 2.09 -11.09 -6.47
CA PHE A 38 3.12 -10.96 -7.50
C PHE A 38 3.21 -12.21 -8.36
N GLU A 39 3.15 -13.39 -7.74
CA GLU A 39 3.15 -14.66 -8.48
C GLU A 39 1.92 -14.78 -9.39
N CYS A 40 0.75 -14.35 -8.89
CA CYS A 40 -0.47 -14.38 -9.70
C CYS A 40 -0.36 -13.48 -10.93
N LEU A 41 0.33 -12.35 -10.83
CA LEU A 41 0.46 -11.41 -11.94
C LEU A 41 1.28 -11.96 -13.10
N LYS A 42 2.12 -12.98 -12.88
CA LYS A 42 2.93 -13.56 -13.92
C LYS A 42 2.09 -14.17 -15.05
N ASN A 43 0.89 -14.64 -14.72
CA ASN A 43 0.00 -15.27 -15.69
C ASN A 43 -1.21 -14.40 -16.01
N ALA A 44 -1.18 -13.13 -15.60
CA ALA A 44 -2.30 -12.24 -15.80
C ALA A 44 -2.34 -11.70 -17.22
N GLU A 45 -3.54 -11.41 -17.67
CA GLU A 45 -3.76 -10.73 -18.93
C GLU A 45 -4.40 -9.38 -18.66
N ALA A 46 -4.15 -8.42 -19.51
CA ALA A 46 -4.71 -7.08 -19.38
C ALA A 46 -5.84 -6.89 -20.37
N LEU A 47 -6.91 -6.27 -19.91
CA LEU A 47 -8.03 -5.89 -20.76
C LEU A 47 -7.83 -4.43 -21.17
N GLU A 48 -7.68 -4.18 -22.44
CA GLU A 48 -7.70 -2.83 -22.99
C GLU A 48 -9.11 -2.52 -23.48
N SER A 49 -9.73 -1.54 -22.83
CA SER A 49 -11.07 -1.08 -23.21
C SER A 49 -10.98 0.33 -23.75
N SER A 50 -11.76 0.60 -24.78
CA SER A 50 -11.92 1.96 -25.28
C SER A 50 -13.41 2.31 -25.30
N TYR A 51 -13.73 3.59 -25.54
CA TYR A 51 -15.12 4.00 -25.71
C TYR A 51 -15.79 3.26 -26.87
N ASN A 52 -14.99 2.83 -27.83
CA ASN A 52 -15.48 2.07 -28.98
C ASN A 52 -15.12 0.60 -28.76
N THR A 53 -16.11 -0.27 -28.72
CA THR A 53 -15.89 -1.70 -28.51
C THR A 53 -15.02 -2.34 -29.59
N GLU A 54 -14.88 -1.69 -30.75
CA GLU A 54 -14.02 -2.19 -31.81
C GLU A 54 -12.55 -2.28 -31.39
N HIS A 55 -12.15 -1.49 -30.39
CA HIS A 55 -10.76 -1.43 -29.92
C HIS A 55 -10.55 -2.19 -28.61
N THR A 56 -11.56 -2.88 -28.13
CA THR A 56 -11.44 -3.67 -26.91
C THR A 56 -10.66 -4.94 -27.23
N LYS A 57 -9.59 -5.21 -26.48
CA LYS A 57 -8.76 -6.37 -26.71
C LYS A 57 -8.11 -6.86 -25.42
N ILE A 58 -7.61 -8.08 -25.47
CA ILE A 58 -6.86 -8.69 -24.37
C ILE A 58 -5.42 -8.84 -24.81
N LYS A 59 -4.50 -8.48 -23.93
CA LYS A 59 -3.07 -8.60 -24.17
C LYS A 59 -2.38 -9.14 -22.93
N ASN A 60 -1.13 -9.56 -23.08
CA ASN A 60 -0.35 -9.99 -21.93
C ASN A 60 -0.16 -8.80 -20.97
N PHE A 61 -0.24 -9.10 -19.67
CA PHE A 61 0.01 -8.07 -18.66
C PHE A 61 1.51 -7.80 -18.60
N ASP A 62 1.89 -6.55 -18.81
CA ASP A 62 3.30 -6.15 -18.86
C ASP A 62 3.75 -5.43 -17.59
N GLY A 63 2.85 -5.21 -16.64
CA GLY A 63 3.18 -4.54 -15.40
C GLY A 63 3.30 -3.02 -15.49
N SER A 64 2.98 -2.43 -16.63
CA SER A 64 3.23 -1.00 -16.86
C SER A 64 2.47 -0.09 -15.90
N ASN A 65 1.30 -0.52 -15.42
CA ASN A 65 0.44 0.28 -14.55
C ASN A 65 0.45 -0.19 -13.10
N VAL A 66 1.38 -1.07 -12.75
CA VAL A 66 1.46 -1.63 -11.40
C VAL A 66 2.86 -1.45 -10.88
N LYS A 67 2.97 -0.88 -9.69
CA LYS A 67 4.25 -0.76 -8.99
C LYS A 67 4.16 -1.52 -7.68
N ILE A 68 5.20 -2.29 -7.38
CA ILE A 68 5.28 -3.05 -6.14
C ILE A 68 6.56 -2.68 -5.44
N SER A 69 6.46 -2.30 -4.18
CA SER A 69 7.62 -1.95 -3.37
C SER A 69 7.43 -2.40 -1.94
N VAL A 70 8.53 -2.49 -1.20
CA VAL A 70 8.47 -2.81 0.22
C VAL A 70 8.16 -1.53 0.99
N PHE A 71 7.22 -1.61 1.92
CA PHE A 71 6.83 -0.50 2.77
C PHE A 71 7.32 -0.76 4.18
N SER A 72 8.00 0.22 4.77
CA SER A 72 8.61 0.05 6.08
C SER A 72 7.55 -0.10 7.18
N TYR A 73 7.73 -1.09 8.06
CA TYR A 73 6.86 -1.26 9.22
C TYR A 73 6.85 -0.03 10.11
N LYS A 74 8.02 0.59 10.27
CA LYS A 74 8.11 1.79 11.11
C LYS A 74 7.25 2.93 10.54
N GLN A 75 7.30 3.14 9.24
CA GLN A 75 6.49 4.16 8.60
C GLN A 75 5.00 3.84 8.75
N TYR A 76 4.62 2.58 8.57
CA TYR A 76 3.25 2.13 8.78
C TYR A 76 2.81 2.43 10.21
N GLN A 77 3.65 2.09 11.17
CA GLN A 77 3.33 2.32 12.59
C GLN A 77 3.15 3.80 12.88
N ASP A 78 4.04 4.64 12.37
CA ASP A 78 3.96 6.08 12.59
C ASP A 78 2.68 6.67 12.01
N ILE A 79 2.28 6.23 10.82
CA ILE A 79 1.03 6.68 10.21
C ILE A 79 -0.18 6.25 11.06
N LYS A 80 -0.17 5.00 11.53
CA LYS A 80 -1.25 4.51 12.40
C LYS A 80 -1.32 5.29 13.71
N VAL A 81 -0.17 5.59 14.30
CA VAL A 81 -0.12 6.38 15.53
C VAL A 81 -0.73 7.76 15.30
N ALA A 82 -0.37 8.42 14.21
CA ALA A 82 -0.94 9.73 13.88
C ALA A 82 -2.46 9.66 13.77
N GLN A 83 -2.97 8.64 13.06
CA GLN A 83 -4.42 8.46 12.91
C GLN A 83 -5.10 8.24 14.25
N LEU A 84 -4.52 7.41 15.11
CA LEU A 84 -5.10 7.12 16.42
C LEU A 84 -5.07 8.34 17.33
N MET A 85 -4.09 9.21 17.16
CA MET A 85 -4.01 10.46 17.92
C MET A 85 -4.86 11.58 17.33
N GLY A 86 -5.43 11.38 16.15
CA GLY A 86 -6.25 12.39 15.48
C GLY A 86 -5.46 13.55 14.90
N ILE A 87 -4.19 13.33 14.56
CA ILE A 87 -3.33 14.34 13.96
C ILE A 87 -2.85 13.85 12.58
N SER A 88 -2.29 14.76 11.77
CA SER A 88 -1.74 14.38 10.49
C SER A 88 -0.39 13.70 10.68
N TYR A 89 0.01 12.90 9.70
CA TYR A 89 1.32 12.27 9.71
C TYR A 89 2.43 13.33 9.76
N LYS A 90 2.25 14.42 9.03
CA LYS A 90 3.21 15.53 9.04
C LYS A 90 3.35 16.13 10.44
N GLU A 91 2.23 16.34 11.13
CA GLU A 91 2.24 16.88 12.49
C GLU A 91 2.98 15.95 13.45
N LEU A 92 2.78 14.63 13.29
CA LEU A 92 3.46 13.67 14.14
C LEU A 92 4.97 13.76 13.95
N LEU A 93 5.44 13.84 12.71
CA LEU A 93 6.86 13.93 12.40
C LEU A 93 7.47 15.23 12.95
N GLU A 94 6.75 16.33 12.83
CA GLU A 94 7.20 17.63 13.33
C GLU A 94 7.07 17.74 14.84
N GLY A 95 5.99 17.19 15.39
CA GLY A 95 5.69 17.27 16.81
C GLY A 95 6.66 16.51 17.69
N LYS A 96 7.44 15.61 17.15
CA LYS A 96 8.48 14.92 17.92
C LYS A 96 9.55 15.86 18.43
N ASN A 97 9.58 17.05 17.91
CA ASN A 97 10.56 18.06 18.28
C ASN A 97 10.04 19.01 19.36
N VAL A 98 8.84 18.78 19.81
CA VAL A 98 8.19 19.62 20.82
C VAL A 98 8.35 19.01 22.21
#